data_3882f2dd10d9891289d066d0da901f24
#
_entry.id   3882f2dd10d9891289d066d0da901f24
#
_cell.length_a   1.000
_cell.length_b   1.000
_cell.length_c   1.000
_cell.angle_alpha   90.00
_cell.angle_beta   90.00
_cell.angle_gamma   90.00
#
_symmetry.space_group_name_H-M   'P 1'
#
loop_
_entity.id
_entity.type
_entity.pdbx_description
1 polymer ?
#
loop_
_entity_poly.entity_id
_entity_poly.type
_entity_poly.pdbx_seq_one_letter_code
_entity_poly.pdbx_strand_id
1 'polypeptide(L)'
;MSHVPSRWFSPLANAATLAVFNSDLCAMQPFPLRLHPGDDLRLALEAVLARQNAGAAFVLQGIGSLSVAQLRLAGAAQPTEFRGDLEILTLAGSLALDGAHLLMSIADAQGRVVGGHVAAGCIVRTTAEILLAMLPDHAFSREMDAASGYPELIVRPLST
;
A
#
# COMPACT_ATOMS: atom_id res chain seq x y z
N MET A 1 -15.42 51.03 22.05
CA MET A 1 -15.34 49.85 22.93
C MET A 1 -16.57 48.98 22.64
N SER A 2 -16.45 48.06 21.74
CA SER A 2 -17.54 47.17 21.32
C SER A 2 -17.24 45.74 21.82
N HIS A 3 -18.15 45.28 22.61
CA HIS A 3 -18.15 44.00 23.30
C HIS A 3 -18.45 42.89 22.26
N VAL A 4 -17.56 41.93 22.09
CA VAL A 4 -17.79 40.70 21.30
C VAL A 4 -18.25 39.62 22.27
N PRO A 5 -19.41 38.96 22.07
CA PRO A 5 -19.87 37.92 22.98
C PRO A 5 -19.16 36.60 22.66
N SER A 6 -18.49 36.04 23.65
CA SER A 6 -17.95 34.69 23.70
C SER A 6 -19.09 33.65 23.80
N ARG A 7 -19.48 33.07 22.66
CA ARG A 7 -20.40 31.93 22.64
C ARG A 7 -19.90 30.88 21.65
N TRP A 8 -18.91 30.10 22.03
CA TRP A 8 -18.55 28.87 21.34
C TRP A 8 -17.99 27.86 22.32
N PHE A 9 -18.77 27.32 23.21
CA PHE A 9 -18.56 26.01 23.84
C PHE A 9 -19.79 25.70 24.70
N SER A 10 -20.76 25.02 24.07
CA SER A 10 -21.73 24.25 24.85
C SER A 10 -21.10 22.89 25.12
N PRO A 11 -21.02 22.43 26.37
CA PRO A 11 -20.66 21.05 26.64
C PRO A 11 -21.86 20.18 26.27
N LEU A 12 -21.77 19.47 25.16
CA LEU A 12 -22.70 18.39 24.82
C LEU A 12 -22.46 17.24 25.80
N ALA A 13 -23.31 17.18 26.80
CA ALA A 13 -23.58 15.96 27.53
C ALA A 13 -24.04 14.88 26.55
N ASN A 14 -23.31 13.77 26.42
CA ASN A 14 -23.80 12.41 26.54
C ASN A 14 -22.64 11.41 26.31
N ALA A 15 -21.99 11.09 27.41
CA ALA A 15 -21.04 9.99 27.49
C ALA A 15 -21.78 8.63 27.59
N ALA A 16 -22.77 8.38 26.74
CA ALA A 16 -23.56 7.16 26.83
C ALA A 16 -23.95 6.57 25.47
N THR A 17 -23.09 6.74 24.45
CA THR A 17 -23.23 5.93 23.22
C THR A 17 -21.86 5.73 22.60
N LEU A 18 -20.89 5.27 23.35
CA LEU A 18 -19.85 4.40 22.82
C LEU A 18 -20.52 3.04 22.65
N ALA A 19 -21.24 2.90 21.53
CA ALA A 19 -21.75 1.63 21.12
C ALA A 19 -20.56 0.65 21.11
N VAL A 20 -20.74 -0.45 21.82
CA VAL A 20 -19.97 -1.66 21.76
C VAL A 20 -19.51 -1.85 20.32
N PHE A 21 -18.25 -1.52 20.02
CA PHE A 21 -17.61 -2.01 18.81
C PHE A 21 -17.54 -3.52 19.00
N ASN A 22 -18.35 -4.22 18.23
CA ASN A 22 -18.38 -5.66 18.19
C ASN A 22 -16.93 -6.14 17.99
N SER A 23 -16.42 -6.96 18.90
CA SER A 23 -15.11 -7.56 18.83
C SER A 23 -14.93 -8.54 17.65
N ASP A 24 -15.95 -8.67 16.82
CA ASP A 24 -15.98 -9.50 15.61
C ASP A 24 -15.61 -8.73 14.33
N LEU A 25 -15.20 -7.46 14.43
CA LEU A 25 -14.63 -6.76 13.29
C LEU A 25 -13.20 -7.26 13.08
N CYS A 26 -12.98 -7.91 11.93
CA CYS A 26 -11.68 -8.27 11.38
C CYS A 26 -10.63 -7.22 11.72
N ALA A 27 -9.74 -7.54 12.65
CA ALA A 27 -8.73 -6.60 13.10
C ALA A 27 -7.61 -6.55 12.07
N MET A 28 -7.60 -5.49 11.24
CA MET A 28 -6.43 -5.17 10.44
C MET A 28 -5.18 -5.11 11.32
N GLN A 29 -4.15 -5.86 10.98
CA GLN A 29 -2.89 -5.89 11.71
C GLN A 29 -1.84 -5.03 11.00
N PRO A 30 -1.37 -3.93 11.61
CA PRO A 30 -0.29 -3.14 11.03
C PRO A 30 1.01 -3.94 11.05
N PHE A 31 1.73 -3.95 9.92
CA PHE A 31 2.99 -4.64 9.77
C PHE A 31 4.03 -3.69 9.17
N PRO A 32 4.90 -3.06 10.00
CA PRO A 32 5.97 -2.22 9.49
C PRO A 32 7.10 -3.09 8.92
N LEU A 33 7.63 -2.70 7.79
CA LEU A 33 8.69 -3.39 7.07
C LEU A 33 9.76 -2.39 6.64
N ARG A 34 11.02 -2.75 6.81
CA ARG A 34 12.16 -2.05 6.23
C ARG A 34 12.89 -2.97 5.27
N LEU A 35 13.11 -2.51 4.04
CA LEU A 35 13.98 -3.14 3.06
C LEU A 35 15.35 -2.48 3.05
N HIS A 36 16.38 -3.26 2.67
CA HIS A 36 17.77 -2.88 2.69
C HIS A 36 18.31 -2.64 1.27
N PRO A 37 19.51 -2.01 1.15
CA PRO A 37 20.14 -1.83 -0.15
C PRO A 37 20.28 -3.16 -0.90
N GLY A 38 19.87 -3.15 -2.17
CA GLY A 38 19.93 -4.31 -3.05
C GLY A 38 18.68 -5.19 -3.05
N ASP A 39 17.77 -5.01 -2.10
CA ASP A 39 16.49 -5.74 -2.12
C ASP A 39 15.65 -5.33 -3.33
N ASP A 40 15.00 -6.31 -3.97
CA ASP A 40 13.94 -6.04 -4.93
C ASP A 40 12.64 -5.75 -4.18
N LEU A 41 12.15 -4.51 -4.32
CA LEU A 41 10.97 -4.02 -3.61
C LEU A 41 9.74 -4.91 -3.83
N ARG A 42 9.45 -5.28 -5.08
CA ARG A 42 8.27 -6.08 -5.41
C ARG A 42 8.38 -7.50 -4.87
N LEU A 43 9.49 -8.15 -5.14
CA LEU A 43 9.70 -9.55 -4.72
C LEU A 43 9.72 -9.67 -3.19
N ALA A 44 10.29 -8.68 -2.49
CA ALA A 44 10.28 -8.65 -1.03
C ALA A 44 8.86 -8.54 -0.47
N LEU A 45 8.01 -7.69 -1.07
CA LEU A 45 6.61 -7.53 -0.64
C LEU A 45 5.77 -8.78 -0.92
N GLU A 46 5.94 -9.41 -2.09
CA GLU A 46 5.25 -10.67 -2.42
C GLU A 46 5.64 -11.80 -1.44
N ALA A 47 6.89 -11.83 -1.00
CA ALA A 47 7.37 -12.83 -0.03
C ALA A 47 6.81 -12.63 1.39
N VAL A 48 6.30 -11.44 1.76
CA VAL A 48 5.78 -11.17 3.10
C VAL A 48 4.57 -12.04 3.41
N LEU A 49 3.61 -12.18 2.50
CA LEU A 49 2.39 -12.97 2.73
C LEU A 49 2.73 -14.44 3.06
N ALA A 50 3.61 -15.04 2.27
CA ALA A 50 4.02 -16.42 2.50
C ALA A 50 4.73 -16.60 3.86
N ARG A 51 5.63 -15.65 4.23
CA ARG A 51 6.35 -15.68 5.51
C ARG A 51 5.43 -15.47 6.72
N GLN A 52 4.38 -14.68 6.56
CA GLN A 52 3.41 -14.39 7.63
C GLN A 52 2.23 -15.37 7.63
N ASN A 53 2.21 -16.35 6.73
CA ASN A 53 1.10 -17.28 6.52
C ASN A 53 -0.25 -16.54 6.38
N ALA A 54 -0.25 -15.45 5.60
CA ALA A 54 -1.39 -14.58 5.39
C ALA A 54 -1.88 -14.66 3.94
N GLY A 55 -3.20 -14.56 3.74
CA GLY A 55 -3.83 -14.63 2.43
C GLY A 55 -4.05 -13.28 1.76
N ALA A 56 -3.95 -12.18 2.51
CA ALA A 56 -4.30 -10.84 2.03
C ALA A 56 -3.60 -9.73 2.80
N ALA A 57 -3.16 -8.70 2.08
CA ALA A 57 -2.70 -7.45 2.67
C ALA A 57 -2.86 -6.26 1.69
N PHE A 58 -2.88 -5.04 2.24
CA PHE A 58 -2.68 -3.81 1.49
C PHE A 58 -1.37 -3.13 1.91
N VAL A 59 -0.67 -2.54 0.94
CA VAL A 59 0.35 -1.54 1.21
C VAL A 59 -0.36 -0.22 1.45
N LEU A 60 -0.27 0.31 2.67
CA LEU A 60 -0.89 1.58 3.04
C LEU A 60 -0.02 2.76 2.63
N GLN A 61 1.29 2.65 2.86
CA GLN A 61 2.27 3.68 2.57
C GLN A 61 3.65 3.06 2.43
N GLY A 62 4.47 3.63 1.56
CA GLY A 62 5.89 3.34 1.46
C GLY A 62 6.65 4.57 0.98
N ILE A 63 7.81 4.79 1.59
CA ILE A 63 8.80 5.81 1.22
C ILE A 63 10.18 5.16 1.14
N GLY A 64 11.14 5.83 0.54
CA GLY A 64 12.52 5.35 0.46
C GLY A 64 13.19 5.72 -0.85
N SER A 65 14.28 5.04 -1.18
CA SER A 65 15.05 5.33 -2.39
C SER A 65 15.38 4.08 -3.20
N LEU A 66 15.41 4.25 -4.51
CA LEU A 66 15.74 3.21 -5.47
C LEU A 66 16.97 3.62 -6.30
N SER A 67 17.78 2.64 -6.69
CA SER A 67 18.80 2.79 -7.73
C SER A 67 18.27 2.43 -9.11
N VAL A 68 17.26 1.56 -9.16
CA VAL A 68 16.55 1.15 -10.37
C VAL A 68 15.07 1.09 -10.06
N ALA A 69 14.23 1.65 -10.92
CA ALA A 69 12.79 1.44 -10.90
C ALA A 69 12.30 0.89 -12.24
N GLN A 70 11.53 -0.19 -12.19
CA GLN A 70 10.84 -0.79 -13.32
C GLN A 70 9.36 -0.47 -13.21
N LEU A 71 8.89 0.53 -13.96
CA LEU A 71 7.50 0.99 -13.89
C LEU A 71 6.78 0.77 -15.22
N ARG A 72 5.71 -0.01 -15.20
CA ARG A 72 4.82 -0.11 -16.34
C ARG A 72 3.85 1.08 -16.33
N LEU A 73 4.06 1.98 -17.28
CA LEU A 73 3.23 3.18 -17.43
C LEU A 73 1.83 2.81 -17.94
N ALA A 74 0.88 3.74 -17.77
CA ALA A 74 -0.50 3.52 -18.22
C ALA A 74 -0.57 3.21 -19.72
N GLY A 75 -1.26 2.12 -20.06
CA GLY A 75 -1.39 1.65 -21.45
C GLY A 75 -0.15 1.00 -22.05
N ALA A 76 1.00 1.00 -21.36
CA ALA A 76 2.21 0.35 -21.85
C ALA A 76 2.14 -1.17 -21.68
N ALA A 77 2.67 -1.93 -22.68
CA ALA A 77 2.76 -3.38 -22.62
C ALA A 77 3.94 -3.84 -21.76
N GLN A 78 5.00 -3.05 -21.67
CA GLN A 78 6.25 -3.40 -20.98
C GLN A 78 6.61 -2.31 -19.96
N PRO A 79 7.34 -2.66 -18.87
CA PRO A 79 7.91 -1.68 -17.96
C PRO A 79 8.93 -0.77 -18.66
N THR A 80 9.01 0.46 -18.20
CA THR A 80 10.07 1.41 -18.48
C THR A 80 11.05 1.41 -17.31
N GLU A 81 12.33 1.31 -17.64
CA GLU A 81 13.41 1.39 -16.65
C GLU A 81 13.81 2.84 -16.38
N PHE A 82 13.88 3.19 -15.09
CA PHE A 82 14.46 4.43 -14.57
C PHE A 82 15.66 4.10 -13.71
N ARG A 83 16.78 4.81 -13.89
CA ARG A 83 18.02 4.61 -13.12
C ARG A 83 18.52 5.90 -12.53
N GLY A 84 19.20 5.80 -11.38
CA GLY A 84 19.85 6.89 -10.71
C GLY A 84 19.37 7.08 -9.28
N ASP A 85 19.43 8.31 -8.82
CA ASP A 85 18.96 8.71 -7.49
C ASP A 85 17.45 8.94 -7.56
N LEU A 86 16.69 7.92 -7.19
CA LEU A 86 15.23 7.92 -7.26
C LEU A 86 14.66 7.88 -5.85
N GLU A 87 13.73 8.79 -5.53
CA GLU A 87 13.02 8.79 -4.26
C GLU A 87 11.59 8.26 -4.44
N ILE A 88 11.19 7.29 -3.60
CA ILE A 88 9.82 6.81 -3.53
C ILE A 88 8.99 7.87 -2.79
N LEU A 89 8.05 8.49 -3.49
CA LEU A 89 7.13 9.48 -2.90
C LEU A 89 5.87 8.81 -2.33
N THR A 90 5.37 7.79 -3.03
CA THR A 90 4.22 7.00 -2.60
C THR A 90 4.37 5.57 -3.10
N LEU A 91 3.90 4.63 -2.31
CA LEU A 91 3.75 3.22 -2.68
C LEU A 91 2.44 2.71 -2.07
N ALA A 92 1.55 2.19 -2.89
CA ALA A 92 0.27 1.63 -2.45
C ALA A 92 -0.11 0.43 -3.32
N GLY A 93 -1.03 -0.39 -2.83
CA GLY A 93 -1.56 -1.51 -3.60
C GLY A 93 -1.99 -2.68 -2.75
N SER A 94 -2.33 -3.79 -3.40
CA SER A 94 -2.77 -5.03 -2.76
C SER A 94 -1.79 -6.16 -3.02
N LEU A 95 -1.64 -7.01 -2.00
CA LEU A 95 -0.83 -8.22 -2.03
C LEU A 95 -1.75 -9.44 -1.96
N ALA A 96 -1.58 -10.37 -2.88
CA ALA A 96 -2.22 -11.67 -2.92
C ALA A 96 -1.15 -12.75 -3.11
N LEU A 97 -1.46 -14.01 -2.77
CA LEU A 97 -0.50 -15.11 -2.92
C LEU A 97 -0.15 -15.40 -4.39
N ASP A 98 -1.03 -15.05 -5.31
CA ASP A 98 -0.86 -15.19 -6.76
C ASP A 98 -0.31 -13.92 -7.45
N GLY A 99 0.08 -12.90 -6.68
CA GLY A 99 0.76 -11.71 -7.17
C GLY A 99 0.34 -10.41 -6.49
N ALA A 100 1.19 -9.41 -6.66
CA ALA A 100 0.98 -8.06 -6.13
C ALA A 100 0.49 -7.11 -7.23
N HIS A 101 -0.43 -6.21 -6.87
CA HIS A 101 -0.80 -5.06 -7.68
C HIS A 101 -0.37 -3.79 -6.95
N LEU A 102 0.77 -3.26 -7.35
CA LEU A 102 1.42 -2.12 -6.71
C LEU A 102 1.53 -0.95 -7.68
N LEU A 103 1.22 0.22 -7.16
CA LEU A 103 1.42 1.51 -7.81
C LEU A 103 2.39 2.34 -7.00
N MET A 104 3.29 3.04 -7.69
CA MET A 104 4.31 3.86 -7.06
C MET A 104 4.51 5.15 -7.85
N SER A 105 4.76 6.25 -7.15
CA SER A 105 5.34 7.45 -7.73
C SER A 105 6.76 7.64 -7.20
N ILE A 106 7.66 8.03 -8.09
CA ILE A 106 9.06 8.32 -7.80
C ILE A 106 9.43 9.71 -8.28
N ALA A 107 10.38 10.35 -7.61
CA ALA A 107 11.04 11.57 -8.08
C ALA A 107 12.50 11.27 -8.43
N ASP A 108 13.01 11.88 -9.52
CA ASP A 108 14.44 11.86 -9.83
C ASP A 108 15.19 13.03 -9.15
N ALA A 109 16.52 13.08 -9.32
CA ALA A 109 17.38 14.10 -8.75
C ALA A 109 17.07 15.54 -9.24
N GLN A 110 16.27 15.69 -10.29
CA GLN A 110 15.79 16.98 -10.79
C GLN A 110 14.37 17.32 -10.29
N GLY A 111 13.80 16.46 -9.44
CA GLY A 111 12.43 16.62 -8.91
C GLY A 111 11.33 16.28 -9.91
N ARG A 112 11.63 15.66 -11.05
CA ARG A 112 10.63 15.20 -12.00
C ARG A 112 9.98 13.95 -11.46
N VAL A 113 8.65 13.94 -11.44
CA VAL A 113 7.85 12.84 -10.88
C VAL A 113 7.29 12.00 -12.01
N VAL A 114 7.39 10.68 -11.85
CA VAL A 114 6.75 9.69 -12.71
C VAL A 114 6.12 8.61 -11.83
N GLY A 115 5.05 7.99 -12.32
CA GLY A 115 4.37 6.91 -11.60
C GLY A 115 3.87 5.83 -12.53
N GLY A 116 3.68 4.64 -11.97
CA GLY A 116 3.19 3.49 -12.71
C GLY A 116 3.06 2.24 -11.85
N HIS A 117 2.72 1.13 -12.51
CA HIS A 117 2.68 -0.19 -11.87
C HIS A 117 4.09 -0.66 -11.59
N VAL A 118 4.33 -1.12 -10.39
CA VAL A 118 5.64 -1.66 -9.96
C VAL A 118 5.84 -3.04 -10.56
N ALA A 119 6.87 -3.19 -11.38
CA ALA A 119 7.36 -4.49 -11.85
C ALA A 119 8.53 -4.99 -10.98
N ALA A 120 8.91 -6.25 -11.12
CA ALA A 120 10.15 -6.77 -10.55
C ALA A 120 11.36 -6.02 -11.14
N GLY A 121 12.44 -5.91 -10.36
CA GLY A 121 13.62 -5.12 -10.73
C GLY A 121 13.63 -3.70 -10.17
N CYS A 122 12.72 -3.36 -9.24
CA CYS A 122 12.80 -2.13 -8.46
C CYS A 122 13.76 -2.33 -7.28
N ILE A 123 15.02 -1.85 -7.44
CA ILE A 123 16.11 -2.14 -6.50
C ILE A 123 16.29 -1.01 -5.49
N VAL A 124 16.17 -1.35 -4.22
CA VAL A 124 16.36 -0.41 -3.10
C VAL A 124 17.81 0.11 -3.10
N ARG A 125 17.97 1.44 -2.97
CA ARG A 125 19.27 2.11 -2.94
C ARG A 125 19.82 2.20 -1.51
N THR A 126 19.08 2.81 -0.59
CA THR A 126 19.47 2.97 0.82
C THR A 126 18.51 2.27 1.77
N THR A 127 17.23 2.57 1.67
CA THR A 127 16.15 1.96 2.46
C THR A 127 14.83 2.11 1.73
N ALA A 128 13.89 1.20 2.01
CA ALA A 128 12.47 1.43 1.79
C ALA A 128 11.73 1.08 3.08
N GLU A 129 10.91 2.02 3.55
CA GLU A 129 10.13 1.93 4.78
C GLU A 129 8.65 1.82 4.40
N ILE A 130 8.01 0.73 4.79
CA ILE A 130 6.71 0.36 4.26
C ILE A 130 5.81 -0.05 5.41
N LEU A 131 4.57 0.44 5.40
CA LEU A 131 3.52 -0.01 6.30
C LEU A 131 2.50 -0.84 5.54
N LEU A 132 2.32 -2.09 5.98
CA LEU A 132 1.30 -2.99 5.47
C LEU A 132 0.12 -3.07 6.44
N ALA A 133 -1.06 -3.28 5.88
CA ALA A 133 -2.26 -3.74 6.57
C ALA A 133 -2.46 -5.21 6.27
N MET A 134 -2.13 -6.09 7.20
CA MET A 134 -2.42 -7.52 7.09
C MET A 134 -3.89 -7.76 7.40
N LEU A 135 -4.53 -8.62 6.61
CA LEU A 135 -5.96 -8.94 6.72
C LEU A 135 -6.13 -10.44 6.98
N PRO A 136 -5.98 -10.89 8.23
CA PRO A 136 -5.93 -12.33 8.57
C PRO A 136 -7.22 -13.07 8.23
N ASP A 137 -8.37 -12.38 8.24
CA ASP A 137 -9.68 -12.99 7.96
C ASP A 137 -10.08 -12.89 6.48
N HIS A 138 -9.13 -12.58 5.60
CA HIS A 138 -9.37 -12.48 4.17
C HIS A 138 -8.33 -13.25 3.36
N ALA A 139 -8.75 -13.69 2.19
CA ALA A 139 -7.87 -14.14 1.12
C ALA A 139 -8.11 -13.31 -0.14
N PHE A 140 -7.02 -12.90 -0.77
CA PHE A 140 -7.02 -12.22 -2.05
C PHE A 140 -6.56 -13.17 -3.15
N SER A 141 -7.19 -13.04 -4.33
CA SER A 141 -6.75 -13.67 -5.58
C SER A 141 -6.93 -12.72 -6.75
N ARG A 142 -6.36 -13.06 -7.90
CA ARG A 142 -6.53 -12.35 -9.15
C ARG A 142 -7.28 -13.23 -10.13
N GLU A 143 -8.44 -12.78 -10.60
CA GLU A 143 -9.28 -13.52 -11.54
C GLU A 143 -9.64 -12.65 -12.73
N MET A 144 -9.71 -13.28 -13.91
CA MET A 144 -10.06 -12.58 -15.15
C MET A 144 -11.48 -12.00 -15.04
N ASP A 145 -11.56 -10.67 -15.15
CA ASP A 145 -12.82 -9.94 -15.20
C ASP A 145 -13.20 -9.65 -16.66
N ALA A 146 -14.38 -10.13 -17.07
CA ALA A 146 -14.86 -9.95 -18.43
C ALA A 146 -15.17 -8.48 -18.77
N ALA A 147 -15.45 -7.63 -17.76
CA ALA A 147 -15.79 -6.24 -17.98
C ALA A 147 -14.53 -5.38 -18.20
N SER A 148 -13.44 -5.64 -17.46
CA SER A 148 -12.17 -4.92 -17.61
C SER A 148 -11.22 -5.58 -18.62
N GLY A 149 -11.34 -6.90 -18.81
CA GLY A 149 -10.43 -7.70 -19.64
C GLY A 149 -9.09 -7.99 -18.95
N TYR A 150 -8.99 -7.77 -17.62
CA TYR A 150 -7.76 -7.98 -16.84
C TYR A 150 -8.00 -8.86 -15.62
N PRO A 151 -6.94 -9.46 -15.04
CA PRO A 151 -7.02 -10.13 -13.74
C PRO A 151 -7.25 -9.10 -12.62
N GLU A 152 -8.47 -9.04 -12.11
CA GLU A 152 -8.88 -8.10 -11.07
C GLU A 152 -8.88 -8.74 -9.68
N LEU A 153 -8.90 -7.89 -8.64
CA LEU A 153 -8.87 -8.33 -7.26
C LEU A 153 -10.19 -8.99 -6.87
N ILE A 154 -10.09 -10.23 -6.39
CA ILE A 154 -11.19 -10.91 -5.70
C ILE A 154 -10.88 -10.94 -4.20
N VAL A 155 -11.82 -10.48 -3.41
CA VAL A 155 -11.75 -10.45 -1.95
C VAL A 155 -12.67 -11.53 -1.40
N ARG A 156 -12.12 -12.49 -0.65
CA ARG A 156 -12.89 -13.53 0.01
C ARG A 156 -12.71 -13.45 1.52
N PRO A 157 -13.78 -13.34 2.32
CA PRO A 157 -13.67 -13.53 3.75
C PRO A 157 -13.32 -15.01 4.03
N LEU A 158 -12.44 -15.24 5.00
CA LEU A 158 -12.18 -16.57 5.53
C LEU A 158 -13.18 -16.83 6.65
N SER A 159 -13.90 -17.96 6.57
CA SER A 159 -14.80 -18.37 7.64
C SER A 159 -13.97 -18.72 8.88
N THR A 160 -14.25 -18.08 10.00
CA THR A 160 -13.77 -18.45 11.33
C THR A 160 -14.38 -19.76 11.79
#